data_5b04af31133093ca84328a560ce14485
#
_entry.id   5b04af31133093ca84328a560ce14485
#
_cell.length_a   1.000
_cell.length_b   1.000
_cell.length_c   1.000
_cell.angle_alpha   90.00
_cell.angle_beta   90.00
_cell.angle_gamma   90.00
#
_symmetry.space_group_name_H-M   'P 1'
#
loop_
_entity.id
_entity.type
_entity.pdbx_description
1 polymer ?
#
loop_
_entity_poly.entity_id
_entity_poly.type
_entity_poly.pdbx_seq_one_letter_code
_entity_poly.pdbx_strand_id
1 'polypeptide(L)'
;MAFKTWVLLVTAFIIIITPEFSGVSAREIHVAKTGSDLASGSQTSPFLTVSKAASIAQPGDIVTVHAGTYREWVKPSRGGTGENERIIYRTATGEKVLIKGSERITSWIQENGGVWQVELPNSFFGDYNPYALNISGGWLNYGKWYHRGDVYLNGEAFYEKQTVEEVNKAEQSWYCRVNEKVTIVRANFGKANPNTEMTEINVRESILMPQITGLKYITVDGFHFMHAAANWAPPSLELQMGAVGIRMGKHWIIQNCTITNARCVGIILGHAPGVNYSDIDAFGDHIIRNNIIRRCGQAGIAGQKGATRSVISGNFIEDTNYRKEFGGWETAAIKFHNSVDTVISGNLIRGVFHQQQGAFGIWIDYANQGIRITGNVIYDTQAATVFLEMNHGPTLVDNNILIGEKVRSNSEATVFAHNLFVDCGYQYNPDTKRRSGYYTPHTMKMVGTKTGTAQDEKWFNNIFIRQGLDDVKDAPGCTSDYNIFLEGAKKSSFGDEHSVVDPFVTGFTHESHPLGVTIRFSMNNASSRLKGPWVDAELVGIFSTVGQTIEDRSGKSIRVNTDINGKKLAEPIAGPLANIEQGKNTFEWTYHNAE
;
A
#
# COMPACT_ATOMS: atom_id res chain seq x y z
N MET A 1 -10.81 91.58 28.94
CA MET A 1 -9.95 90.47 29.39
C MET A 1 -10.17 89.32 28.44
N ALA A 2 -9.22 89.07 27.52
CA ALA A 2 -9.31 87.98 26.50
C ALA A 2 -8.38 86.82 26.90
N PHE A 3 -8.93 85.66 27.15
CA PHE A 3 -8.16 84.44 27.35
C PHE A 3 -7.87 83.81 26.00
N LYS A 4 -6.59 83.69 25.63
CA LYS A 4 -6.11 82.94 24.50
C LYS A 4 -5.85 81.49 24.93
N THR A 5 -6.61 80.55 24.40
CA THR A 5 -6.37 79.11 24.58
C THR A 5 -5.40 78.63 23.51
N TRP A 6 -4.27 78.09 23.93
CA TRP A 6 -3.31 77.42 23.05
C TRP A 6 -3.71 75.96 22.95
N VAL A 7 -3.94 75.43 21.73
CA VAL A 7 -4.13 74.06 21.44
C VAL A 7 -2.77 73.45 20.99
N LEU A 8 -2.20 72.57 21.80
CA LEU A 8 -1.03 71.76 21.41
C LEU A 8 -1.50 70.58 20.54
N LEU A 9 -1.11 70.58 19.26
CA LEU A 9 -1.21 69.36 18.41
C LEU A 9 -0.04 68.46 18.75
N VAL A 10 -0.34 67.30 19.36
CA VAL A 10 0.61 66.20 19.51
C VAL A 10 0.42 65.24 18.31
N THR A 11 1.36 65.31 17.37
CA THR A 11 1.41 64.36 16.23
C THR A 11 2.03 63.05 16.72
N ALA A 12 1.21 62.04 16.97
CA ALA A 12 1.69 60.70 17.27
C ALA A 12 2.15 60.02 15.97
N PHE A 13 3.44 59.80 15.81
CA PHE A 13 4.00 58.92 14.77
C PHE A 13 3.72 57.46 15.18
N ILE A 14 2.76 56.81 14.54
CA ILE A 14 2.57 55.36 14.63
C ILE A 14 3.61 54.72 13.70
N ILE A 15 4.67 54.19 14.27
CA ILE A 15 5.60 53.28 13.57
C ILE A 15 4.86 51.97 13.39
N ILE A 16 4.34 51.71 12.21
CA ILE A 16 3.84 50.38 11.80
C ILE A 16 5.07 49.54 11.56
N ILE A 17 5.47 48.74 12.56
CA ILE A 17 6.42 47.63 12.36
C ILE A 17 5.64 46.56 11.64
N THR A 18 5.73 46.51 10.30
CA THR A 18 5.34 45.34 9.54
C THR A 18 6.36 44.24 9.88
N PRO A 19 5.95 43.08 10.42
CA PRO A 19 6.87 41.96 10.51
C PRO A 19 7.27 41.59 9.08
N GLU A 20 8.52 41.85 8.72
CA GLU A 20 9.10 41.20 7.56
C GLU A 20 9.05 39.68 7.87
N PHE A 21 8.09 39.00 7.29
CA PHE A 21 8.18 37.57 7.10
C PHE A 21 9.37 37.35 6.17
N SER A 22 10.56 37.22 6.75
CA SER A 22 11.69 36.61 6.05
C SER A 22 11.27 35.19 5.74
N GLY A 23 10.75 34.97 4.54
CA GLY A 23 10.54 33.63 4.01
C GLY A 23 11.88 32.93 4.12
N VAL A 24 11.99 32.00 5.06
CA VAL A 24 13.15 31.12 5.14
C VAL A 24 13.19 30.39 3.81
N SER A 25 14.10 30.76 2.93
CA SER A 25 14.35 30.05 1.68
C SER A 25 14.66 28.59 2.06
N ALA A 26 13.90 27.66 1.48
CA ALA A 26 14.13 26.24 1.70
C ALA A 26 15.61 25.92 1.49
N ARG A 27 16.28 25.41 2.53
CA ARG A 27 17.69 25.01 2.41
C ARG A 27 17.74 23.69 1.65
N GLU A 28 18.56 23.62 0.60
CA GLU A 28 18.84 22.40 -0.10
C GLU A 28 20.11 21.74 0.44
N ILE A 29 20.00 20.47 0.85
CA ILE A 29 21.07 19.64 1.37
C ILE A 29 21.38 18.58 0.32
N HIS A 30 22.61 18.53 -0.16
CA HIS A 30 23.05 17.57 -1.15
C HIS A 30 23.77 16.37 -0.55
N VAL A 31 23.49 15.18 -1.07
CA VAL A 31 24.15 13.92 -0.72
C VAL A 31 24.70 13.27 -1.99
N ALA A 32 25.98 12.90 -2.00
CA ALA A 32 26.62 12.24 -3.15
C ALA A 32 27.66 11.23 -2.70
N LYS A 33 27.92 10.20 -3.50
CA LYS A 33 28.93 9.16 -3.21
C LYS A 33 30.36 9.70 -3.20
N THR A 34 30.58 10.89 -3.77
CA THR A 34 31.85 11.63 -3.73
C THR A 34 31.95 12.60 -2.55
N GLY A 35 30.93 12.66 -1.71
CA GLY A 35 30.83 13.57 -0.57
C GLY A 35 31.55 13.10 0.69
N SER A 36 31.39 13.87 1.76
CA SER A 36 31.90 13.55 3.10
C SER A 36 30.90 13.99 4.17
N ASP A 37 30.66 13.17 5.19
CA ASP A 37 29.77 13.54 6.30
C ASP A 37 30.34 14.64 7.21
N LEU A 38 31.59 15.06 6.98
CA LEU A 38 32.23 16.24 7.56
C LEU A 38 32.07 17.49 6.71
N ALA A 39 31.49 17.37 5.50
CA ALA A 39 31.23 18.49 4.59
C ALA A 39 30.08 19.39 5.05
N SER A 40 29.78 20.45 4.28
CA SER A 40 28.70 21.39 4.60
C SER A 40 27.31 20.91 4.17
N GLY A 41 27.23 19.93 3.27
CA GLY A 41 25.98 19.48 2.64
C GLY A 41 25.52 20.39 1.50
N SER A 42 26.36 21.33 1.02
CA SER A 42 26.05 22.12 -0.18
C SER A 42 26.26 21.31 -1.46
N GLN A 43 25.76 21.81 -2.59
CA GLN A 43 25.93 21.14 -3.89
C GLN A 43 27.40 20.90 -4.26
N THR A 44 28.29 21.83 -3.93
CA THR A 44 29.75 21.70 -4.21
C THR A 44 30.51 20.96 -3.11
N SER A 45 29.88 20.71 -1.95
CA SER A 45 30.47 20.02 -0.79
C SER A 45 29.42 19.12 -0.12
N PRO A 46 28.93 18.07 -0.83
CA PRO A 46 27.80 17.25 -0.39
C PRO A 46 28.18 16.31 0.78
N PHE A 47 27.18 15.83 1.50
CA PHE A 47 27.36 14.73 2.44
C PHE A 47 27.58 13.41 1.70
N LEU A 48 28.21 12.44 2.39
CA LEU A 48 28.41 11.08 1.87
C LEU A 48 27.18 10.20 2.05
N THR A 49 26.43 10.39 3.17
CA THR A 49 25.31 9.52 3.55
C THR A 49 23.99 10.27 3.65
N VAL A 50 22.90 9.59 3.27
CA VAL A 50 21.54 10.12 3.45
C VAL A 50 21.22 10.22 4.95
N SER A 51 21.75 9.30 5.76
CA SER A 51 21.60 9.31 7.22
C SER A 51 22.15 10.58 7.86
N LYS A 52 23.31 11.09 7.38
CA LYS A 52 23.85 12.37 7.85
C LYS A 52 22.91 13.52 7.54
N ALA A 53 22.41 13.60 6.32
CA ALA A 53 21.43 14.62 5.93
C ALA A 53 20.15 14.51 6.78
N ALA A 54 19.62 13.30 6.96
CA ALA A 54 18.41 13.05 7.76
C ALA A 54 18.57 13.43 9.25
N SER A 55 19.80 13.34 9.80
CA SER A 55 20.07 13.71 11.19
C SER A 55 20.02 15.22 11.46
N ILE A 56 20.23 16.05 10.42
CA ILE A 56 20.33 17.50 10.56
C ILE A 56 19.19 18.27 9.88
N ALA A 57 18.43 17.63 8.99
CA ALA A 57 17.33 18.27 8.26
C ALA A 57 16.35 18.95 9.22
N GLN A 58 15.91 20.16 8.85
CA GLN A 58 14.96 20.99 9.57
C GLN A 58 13.67 21.13 8.77
N PRO A 59 12.53 21.55 9.38
CA PRO A 59 11.33 21.89 8.64
C PRO A 59 11.62 22.83 7.45
N GLY A 60 11.08 22.49 6.28
CA GLY A 60 11.31 23.20 5.03
C GLY A 60 12.55 22.77 4.23
N ASP A 61 13.46 21.98 4.80
CA ASP A 61 14.65 21.53 4.08
C ASP A 61 14.33 20.50 2.98
N ILE A 62 15.10 20.58 1.89
CA ILE A 62 15.10 19.61 0.78
C ILE A 62 16.43 18.84 0.80
N VAL A 63 16.35 17.53 0.96
CA VAL A 63 17.50 16.63 0.86
C VAL A 63 17.52 16.02 -0.56
N THR A 64 18.41 16.53 -1.40
CA THR A 64 18.59 16.05 -2.77
C THR A 64 19.74 15.04 -2.81
N VAL A 65 19.40 13.80 -3.15
CA VAL A 65 20.34 12.68 -3.19
C VAL A 65 20.75 12.38 -4.63
N HIS A 66 22.05 12.38 -4.89
CA HIS A 66 22.63 12.11 -6.21
C HIS A 66 22.82 10.61 -6.46
N ALA A 67 22.97 10.26 -7.75
CA ALA A 67 23.11 8.88 -8.22
C ALA A 67 24.11 8.05 -7.41
N GLY A 68 23.71 6.83 -7.09
CA GLY A 68 24.57 5.89 -6.38
C GLY A 68 23.81 4.84 -5.59
N THR A 69 24.60 3.94 -5.00
CA THR A 69 24.08 2.92 -4.06
C THR A 69 24.48 3.30 -2.63
N TYR A 70 23.50 3.52 -1.81
CA TYR A 70 23.63 3.85 -0.39
C TYR A 70 23.19 2.64 0.44
N ARG A 71 24.08 2.14 1.30
CA ARG A 71 23.83 0.96 2.15
C ARG A 71 23.63 1.41 3.58
N GLU A 72 22.39 1.77 3.89
CA GLU A 72 22.07 2.40 5.17
C GLU A 72 20.60 2.22 5.55
N TRP A 73 20.31 2.40 6.80
CA TRP A 73 18.95 2.63 7.31
C TRP A 73 18.81 4.13 7.60
N VAL A 74 18.12 4.83 6.72
CA VAL A 74 17.85 6.25 6.89
C VAL A 74 16.79 6.44 7.98
N LYS A 75 17.15 7.20 9.03
CA LYS A 75 16.32 7.44 10.22
C LYS A 75 16.03 8.94 10.35
N PRO A 76 14.97 9.48 9.71
CA PRO A 76 14.60 10.86 9.90
C PRO A 76 14.48 11.20 11.40
N SER A 77 15.15 12.25 11.84
CA SER A 77 15.14 12.67 13.25
C SER A 77 14.06 13.71 13.54
N ARG A 78 13.51 14.36 12.49
CA ARG A 78 12.49 15.39 12.57
C ARG A 78 11.53 15.26 11.41
N GLY A 79 10.36 15.86 11.55
CA GLY A 79 9.40 16.12 10.49
C GLY A 79 9.26 17.60 10.19
N GLY A 80 8.47 17.95 9.20
CA GLY A 80 8.04 19.31 8.94
C GLY A 80 6.97 19.79 9.93
N THR A 81 6.62 21.07 9.87
CA THR A 81 5.64 21.72 10.73
C THR A 81 4.33 22.03 10.00
N GLY A 82 4.31 21.94 8.68
CA GLY A 82 3.14 22.17 7.83
C GLY A 82 3.40 21.79 6.37
N GLU A 83 2.38 21.99 5.53
CA GLU A 83 2.48 21.65 4.09
C GLU A 83 3.59 22.43 3.37
N ASN A 84 3.80 23.70 3.72
CA ASN A 84 4.84 24.56 3.13
C ASN A 84 6.22 24.38 3.79
N GLU A 85 6.29 23.61 4.87
CA GLU A 85 7.52 23.37 5.64
C GLU A 85 7.81 21.87 5.78
N ARG A 86 7.45 21.10 4.75
CA ARG A 86 7.75 19.67 4.68
C ARG A 86 9.26 19.44 4.62
N ILE A 87 9.75 18.38 5.25
CA ILE A 87 11.09 17.87 4.93
C ILE A 87 10.96 16.96 3.73
N ILE A 88 11.66 17.28 2.65
CA ILE A 88 11.59 16.54 1.40
C ILE A 88 12.89 15.77 1.19
N TYR A 89 12.82 14.46 1.14
CA TYR A 89 13.88 13.58 0.65
C TYR A 89 13.56 13.24 -0.79
N ARG A 90 14.43 13.62 -1.72
CA ARG A 90 14.23 13.34 -3.16
C ARG A 90 15.50 12.89 -3.84
N THR A 91 15.34 12.19 -4.95
CA THR A 91 16.45 11.96 -5.87
C THR A 91 16.72 13.23 -6.72
N ALA A 92 17.95 13.46 -7.12
CA ALA A 92 18.24 14.47 -8.13
C ALA A 92 17.55 14.09 -9.45
N THR A 93 17.03 15.07 -10.16
CA THR A 93 16.21 14.86 -11.37
C THR A 93 16.95 14.00 -12.41
N GLY A 94 16.31 12.92 -12.86
CA GLY A 94 16.86 11.99 -13.83
C GLY A 94 17.94 11.06 -13.28
N GLU A 95 18.27 11.12 -11.98
CA GLU A 95 19.31 10.31 -11.37
C GLU A 95 18.73 9.07 -10.65
N LYS A 96 19.40 7.94 -10.78
CA LYS A 96 19.02 6.69 -10.12
C LYS A 96 19.72 6.55 -8.77
N VAL A 97 18.93 6.56 -7.69
CA VAL A 97 19.42 6.40 -6.32
C VAL A 97 18.85 5.10 -5.73
N LEU A 98 19.76 4.20 -5.35
CA LEU A 98 19.43 2.96 -4.67
C LEU A 98 19.79 3.07 -3.19
N ILE A 99 18.83 2.84 -2.30
CA ILE A 99 19.08 2.69 -0.87
C ILE A 99 18.80 1.24 -0.49
N LYS A 100 19.82 0.56 0.04
CA LYS A 100 19.77 -0.89 0.26
C LYS A 100 19.94 -1.29 1.72
N GLY A 101 19.10 -2.23 2.15
CA GLY A 101 19.25 -2.91 3.44
C GLY A 101 20.31 -4.01 3.44
N SER A 102 20.96 -4.25 2.31
CA SER A 102 21.98 -5.30 2.11
C SER A 102 23.40 -4.75 2.08
N GLU A 103 24.39 -5.65 2.33
CA GLU A 103 25.80 -5.44 2.09
C GLU A 103 26.29 -6.33 0.95
N ARG A 104 27.30 -5.84 0.19
CA ARG A 104 27.99 -6.63 -0.81
C ARG A 104 29.02 -7.53 -0.14
N ILE A 105 29.03 -8.80 -0.51
CA ILE A 105 29.98 -9.79 0.01
C ILE A 105 30.87 -10.28 -1.14
N THR A 106 32.17 -10.20 -0.95
CA THR A 106 33.20 -10.60 -1.95
C THR A 106 34.22 -11.61 -1.38
N SER A 107 33.96 -12.14 -0.18
CA SER A 107 34.82 -13.09 0.52
C SER A 107 34.27 -14.52 0.53
N TRP A 108 33.52 -14.89 -0.50
CA TRP A 108 32.99 -16.24 -0.65
C TRP A 108 34.10 -17.23 -0.96
N ILE A 109 34.06 -18.39 -0.29
CA ILE A 109 34.98 -19.52 -0.50
C ILE A 109 34.22 -20.64 -1.17
N GLN A 110 34.69 -21.13 -2.30
CA GLN A 110 34.08 -22.22 -3.01
C GLN A 110 34.26 -23.52 -2.24
N GLU A 111 33.21 -24.24 -1.97
CA GLU A 111 33.23 -25.55 -1.31
C GLU A 111 33.19 -26.68 -2.34
N ASN A 112 32.15 -26.72 -3.19
CA ASN A 112 31.89 -27.82 -4.08
C ASN A 112 30.96 -27.38 -5.22
N GLY A 113 31.35 -27.59 -6.46
CA GLY A 113 30.53 -27.22 -7.62
C GLY A 113 30.15 -25.75 -7.61
N GLY A 114 28.83 -25.46 -7.63
CA GLY A 114 28.27 -24.12 -7.55
C GLY A 114 28.04 -23.60 -6.13
N VAL A 115 28.42 -24.39 -5.10
CA VAL A 115 28.20 -24.02 -3.70
C VAL A 115 29.38 -23.28 -3.13
N TRP A 116 29.09 -22.15 -2.53
CA TRP A 116 30.05 -21.27 -1.88
C TRP A 116 29.62 -20.96 -0.46
N GLN A 117 30.60 -20.70 0.42
CA GLN A 117 30.40 -20.33 1.81
C GLN A 117 31.04 -18.98 2.11
N VAL A 118 30.38 -18.21 2.97
CA VAL A 118 31.02 -17.08 3.65
C VAL A 118 30.83 -17.21 5.15
N GLU A 119 31.87 -16.89 5.91
CA GLU A 119 31.83 -16.78 7.35
C GLU A 119 32.03 -15.32 7.78
N LEU A 120 31.06 -14.79 8.52
CA LEU A 120 31.02 -13.41 8.97
C LEU A 120 30.99 -13.37 10.50
N PRO A 121 31.81 -12.54 11.17
CA PRO A 121 31.69 -12.37 12.61
C PRO A 121 30.32 -11.78 12.94
N ASN A 122 29.70 -12.20 14.05
CA ASN A 122 28.36 -11.68 14.41
C ASN A 122 28.36 -10.16 14.62
N SER A 123 29.49 -9.57 14.98
CA SER A 123 29.68 -8.11 15.06
C SER A 123 29.51 -7.37 13.73
N PHE A 124 29.59 -8.07 12.59
CA PHE A 124 29.30 -7.51 11.27
C PHE A 124 27.85 -7.00 11.16
N PHE A 125 26.93 -7.63 11.88
CA PHE A 125 25.50 -7.30 11.87
C PHE A 125 25.11 -6.25 12.94
N GLY A 126 26.04 -5.85 13.83
CA GLY A 126 25.71 -4.98 14.97
C GLY A 126 24.69 -5.62 15.90
N ASP A 127 23.67 -4.87 16.28
CA ASP A 127 22.60 -5.34 17.19
C ASP A 127 21.49 -6.15 16.48
N TYR A 128 21.55 -6.29 15.15
CA TYR A 128 20.51 -6.96 14.37
C TYR A 128 21.10 -7.95 13.37
N ASN A 129 21.14 -9.23 13.78
CA ASN A 129 21.55 -10.32 12.89
C ASN A 129 20.30 -11.03 12.32
N PRO A 130 19.87 -10.76 11.07
CA PRO A 130 18.67 -11.36 10.51
C PRO A 130 18.81 -12.87 10.24
N TYR A 131 20.01 -13.42 10.23
CA TYR A 131 20.29 -14.85 10.09
C TYR A 131 20.15 -15.63 11.39
N ALA A 132 20.12 -14.94 12.53
CA ALA A 132 19.85 -15.52 13.85
C ALA A 132 18.37 -15.43 14.24
N LEU A 133 17.54 -14.78 13.44
CA LEU A 133 16.16 -14.47 13.74
C LEU A 133 15.21 -15.09 12.71
N ASN A 134 14.31 -15.94 13.17
CA ASN A 134 13.25 -16.47 12.32
C ASN A 134 12.13 -15.44 12.08
N ILE A 135 11.42 -15.61 10.97
CA ILE A 135 10.16 -14.91 10.73
C ILE A 135 9.12 -15.38 11.75
N SER A 136 8.52 -14.43 12.46
CA SER A 136 7.58 -14.73 13.53
C SER A 136 6.53 -13.63 13.69
N GLY A 137 5.34 -14.03 14.13
CA GLY A 137 4.25 -13.09 14.41
C GLY A 137 2.90 -13.79 14.44
N GLY A 138 1.89 -13.09 14.91
CA GLY A 138 0.52 -13.58 14.91
C GLY A 138 0.01 -13.85 13.50
N TRP A 139 -0.84 -14.86 13.36
CA TRP A 139 -1.48 -15.27 12.11
C TRP A 139 -0.54 -15.75 10.99
N LEU A 140 0.78 -15.83 11.23
CA LEU A 140 1.71 -16.57 10.39
C LEU A 140 1.52 -18.07 10.66
N ASN A 141 1.00 -18.82 9.70
CA ASN A 141 0.73 -20.25 9.85
C ASN A 141 1.84 -21.12 9.23
N TYR A 142 2.40 -20.70 8.10
CA TYR A 142 3.42 -21.41 7.33
C TYR A 142 4.66 -20.54 7.14
N GLY A 143 5.83 -21.15 7.13
CA GLY A 143 7.08 -20.45 6.87
C GLY A 143 7.78 -19.90 8.12
N LYS A 144 7.42 -20.35 9.33
CA LYS A 144 8.04 -19.90 10.60
C LYS A 144 9.50 -20.32 10.75
N TRP A 145 9.99 -21.23 9.94
CA TRP A 145 11.38 -21.66 9.99
C TRP A 145 12.31 -20.76 9.16
N TYR A 146 11.76 -19.98 8.21
CA TYR A 146 12.54 -19.05 7.43
C TYR A 146 13.17 -17.97 8.31
N HIS A 147 14.40 -17.58 7.98
CA HIS A 147 15.08 -16.48 8.64
C HIS A 147 14.67 -15.13 8.03
N ARG A 148 14.93 -14.05 8.75
CA ARG A 148 14.78 -12.68 8.24
C ARG A 148 15.89 -12.33 7.24
N GLY A 149 16.99 -13.11 7.25
CA GLY A 149 18.07 -13.07 6.29
C GLY A 149 17.63 -13.45 4.88
N ASP A 150 18.43 -13.02 3.88
CA ASP A 150 18.25 -13.38 2.49
C ASP A 150 19.55 -13.20 1.70
N VAL A 151 19.72 -13.93 0.58
CA VAL A 151 20.88 -13.86 -0.30
C VAL A 151 20.42 -13.42 -1.69
N TYR A 152 21.18 -12.53 -2.30
CA TYR A 152 20.86 -11.97 -3.62
C TYR A 152 22.06 -12.10 -4.57
N LEU A 153 21.80 -12.45 -5.82
CA LEU A 153 22.75 -12.38 -6.91
C LEU A 153 22.18 -11.47 -8.01
N ASN A 154 22.90 -10.39 -8.33
CA ASN A 154 22.47 -9.41 -9.33
C ASN A 154 21.04 -8.83 -9.07
N GLY A 155 20.64 -8.75 -7.80
CA GLY A 155 19.34 -8.27 -7.35
C GLY A 155 18.25 -9.34 -7.25
N GLU A 156 18.48 -10.57 -7.75
CA GLU A 156 17.56 -11.69 -7.63
C GLU A 156 17.75 -12.42 -6.30
N ALA A 157 16.65 -12.63 -5.58
CA ALA A 157 16.66 -13.31 -4.29
C ALA A 157 16.69 -14.83 -4.45
N PHE A 158 17.44 -15.49 -3.59
CA PHE A 158 17.58 -16.95 -3.55
C PHE A 158 16.54 -17.59 -2.63
N TYR A 159 16.37 -18.90 -2.75
CA TYR A 159 15.43 -19.70 -1.95
C TYR A 159 16.14 -20.30 -0.75
N GLU A 160 15.69 -19.99 0.46
CA GLU A 160 16.20 -20.58 1.69
C GLU A 160 15.87 -22.09 1.77
N LYS A 161 16.83 -22.87 2.25
CA LYS A 161 16.71 -24.31 2.49
C LYS A 161 16.97 -24.65 3.94
N GLN A 162 16.45 -25.78 4.39
CA GLN A 162 16.61 -26.22 5.78
C GLN A 162 17.92 -26.97 6.02
N THR A 163 18.54 -27.49 4.96
CA THR A 163 19.76 -28.27 5.07
C THR A 163 20.78 -27.91 3.99
N VAL A 164 22.06 -28.19 4.26
CA VAL A 164 23.14 -28.01 3.29
C VAL A 164 22.98 -28.94 2.08
N GLU A 165 22.47 -30.14 2.31
CA GLU A 165 22.21 -31.14 1.27
C GLU A 165 21.17 -30.67 0.25
N GLU A 166 20.18 -29.88 0.68
CA GLU A 166 19.19 -29.27 -0.22
C GLU A 166 19.83 -28.14 -1.04
N VAL A 167 20.71 -27.33 -0.45
CA VAL A 167 21.48 -26.30 -1.17
C VAL A 167 22.37 -26.92 -2.23
N ASN A 168 23.03 -28.03 -1.93
CA ASN A 168 23.89 -28.74 -2.89
C ASN A 168 23.13 -29.21 -4.14
N LYS A 169 21.83 -29.44 -4.02
CA LYS A 169 20.97 -29.98 -5.10
C LYS A 169 20.22 -28.90 -5.90
N ALA A 170 20.16 -27.67 -5.42
CA ALA A 170 19.33 -26.63 -6.01
C ALA A 170 20.13 -25.34 -6.22
N GLU A 171 20.30 -24.93 -7.47
CA GLU A 171 20.83 -23.59 -7.78
C GLU A 171 19.89 -22.48 -7.23
N GLN A 172 20.43 -21.29 -7.04
CA GLN A 172 19.71 -20.14 -6.47
C GLN A 172 19.07 -20.44 -5.10
N SER A 173 19.79 -21.20 -4.29
CA SER A 173 19.35 -21.54 -2.93
C SER A 173 20.44 -21.25 -1.91
N TRP A 174 20.02 -21.07 -0.65
CA TRP A 174 20.94 -20.76 0.44
C TRP A 174 20.50 -21.39 1.75
N TYR A 175 21.44 -21.49 2.68
CA TYR A 175 21.28 -21.97 4.06
C TYR A 175 22.18 -21.17 4.98
N CYS A 176 21.78 -20.98 6.23
CA CYS A 176 22.64 -20.37 7.23
C CYS A 176 22.74 -21.19 8.51
N ARG A 177 23.84 -20.97 9.22
CA ARG A 177 24.06 -21.44 10.58
C ARG A 177 24.72 -20.33 11.39
N VAL A 178 24.15 -20.04 12.54
CA VAL A 178 24.68 -19.01 13.46
C VAL A 178 25.13 -19.70 14.74
N ASN A 179 26.33 -19.34 15.23
CA ASN A 179 26.81 -19.72 16.55
C ASN A 179 27.15 -18.46 17.37
N GLU A 180 27.78 -18.61 18.52
CA GLU A 180 28.08 -17.47 19.40
C GLU A 180 29.00 -16.40 18.78
N LYS A 181 29.83 -16.75 17.81
CA LYS A 181 30.88 -15.87 17.24
C LYS A 181 30.62 -15.49 15.80
N VAL A 182 30.09 -16.41 15.00
CA VAL A 182 30.01 -16.27 13.55
C VAL A 182 28.66 -16.70 12.99
N THR A 183 28.32 -16.04 11.90
CA THR A 183 27.24 -16.41 10.98
C THR A 183 27.86 -17.00 9.72
N ILE A 184 27.49 -18.23 9.40
CA ILE A 184 27.92 -18.95 8.20
C ILE A 184 26.75 -18.97 7.22
N VAL A 185 26.97 -18.44 6.02
CA VAL A 185 26.00 -18.49 4.92
C VAL A 185 26.56 -19.35 3.80
N ARG A 186 25.82 -20.37 3.37
CA ARG A 186 26.10 -21.18 2.19
C ARG A 186 25.08 -20.88 1.12
N ALA A 187 25.53 -20.73 -0.11
CA ALA A 187 24.62 -20.51 -1.23
C ALA A 187 25.14 -21.20 -2.50
N ASN A 188 24.21 -21.68 -3.31
CA ASN A 188 24.49 -22.31 -4.58
C ASN A 188 24.28 -21.31 -5.71
N PHE A 189 25.36 -20.77 -6.23
CA PHE A 189 25.39 -19.80 -7.30
C PHE A 189 25.45 -20.43 -8.71
N GLY A 190 25.36 -21.76 -8.80
CA GLY A 190 25.49 -22.48 -10.07
C GLY A 190 26.84 -22.23 -10.72
N LYS A 191 26.84 -21.63 -11.89
CA LYS A 191 28.07 -21.30 -12.63
C LYS A 191 28.64 -19.90 -12.31
N ALA A 192 27.91 -19.09 -11.57
CA ALA A 192 28.35 -17.72 -11.25
C ALA A 192 29.45 -17.72 -10.17
N ASN A 193 30.40 -16.81 -10.31
CA ASN A 193 31.38 -16.54 -9.27
C ASN A 193 30.88 -15.38 -8.39
N PRO A 194 30.45 -15.64 -7.14
CA PRO A 194 29.86 -14.63 -6.27
C PRO A 194 30.83 -13.50 -5.90
N ASN A 195 32.13 -13.70 -6.04
CA ASN A 195 33.12 -12.67 -5.73
C ASN A 195 33.29 -11.64 -6.85
N THR A 196 32.93 -11.99 -8.08
CA THR A 196 33.01 -11.09 -9.25
C THR A 196 31.64 -10.49 -9.59
N GLU A 197 30.57 -11.19 -9.27
CA GLU A 197 29.18 -10.72 -9.47
C GLU A 197 28.71 -9.81 -8.32
N MET A 198 27.56 -9.19 -8.49
CA MET A 198 26.92 -8.41 -7.42
C MET A 198 26.18 -9.34 -6.46
N THR A 199 26.92 -9.90 -5.52
CA THR A 199 26.37 -10.76 -4.47
C THR A 199 26.15 -9.97 -3.19
N GLU A 200 24.95 -10.03 -2.63
CA GLU A 200 24.53 -9.24 -1.48
C GLU A 200 23.80 -10.11 -0.47
N ILE A 201 23.87 -9.71 0.80
CA ILE A 201 23.06 -10.25 1.89
C ILE A 201 22.37 -9.11 2.61
N ASN A 202 21.11 -9.27 3.02
CA ASN A 202 20.44 -8.23 3.80
C ASN A 202 20.92 -8.26 5.26
N VAL A 203 21.06 -7.06 5.83
CA VAL A 203 21.59 -6.88 7.19
C VAL A 203 20.80 -5.85 8.00
N ARG A 204 19.85 -5.14 7.38
CA ARG A 204 19.07 -4.06 8.04
C ARG A 204 17.59 -4.39 8.03
N GLU A 205 16.96 -4.20 9.18
CA GLU A 205 15.54 -4.47 9.36
C GLU A 205 14.66 -3.54 8.52
N SER A 206 15.04 -2.29 8.35
CA SER A 206 14.35 -1.30 7.52
C SER A 206 15.36 -0.47 6.72
N ILE A 207 14.89 0.26 5.72
CA ILE A 207 15.75 1.07 4.85
C ILE A 207 15.50 2.57 5.08
N LEU A 208 14.23 2.97 5.20
CA LEU A 208 13.84 4.32 5.59
C LEU A 208 12.68 4.23 6.58
N MET A 209 12.97 4.53 7.84
CA MET A 209 11.97 4.56 8.90
C MET A 209 12.51 5.34 10.11
N PRO A 210 11.76 6.31 10.66
CA PRO A 210 12.21 7.05 11.83
C PRO A 210 12.26 6.16 13.07
N GLN A 211 13.13 6.48 14.01
CA GLN A 211 13.11 5.87 15.35
C GLN A 211 12.10 6.54 16.29
N ILE A 212 11.65 7.75 15.93
CA ILE A 212 10.69 8.54 16.69
C ILE A 212 9.29 8.31 16.10
N THR A 213 8.32 8.05 16.94
CA THR A 213 6.91 7.91 16.58
C THR A 213 6.28 9.29 16.32
N GLY A 214 5.39 9.36 15.33
CA GLY A 214 4.53 10.55 15.12
C GLY A 214 5.17 11.69 14.33
N LEU A 215 6.26 11.50 13.59
CA LEU A 215 6.81 12.56 12.72
C LEU A 215 5.82 12.93 11.63
N LYS A 216 5.74 14.24 11.34
CA LYS A 216 4.75 14.80 10.41
C LYS A 216 5.42 15.45 9.20
N TYR A 217 4.66 15.61 8.10
CA TYR A 217 5.03 16.41 6.93
C TYR A 217 6.40 16.03 6.35
N ILE A 218 6.59 14.75 6.05
CA ILE A 218 7.76 14.24 5.33
C ILE A 218 7.34 13.80 3.92
N THR A 219 8.14 14.14 2.93
CA THR A 219 7.99 13.63 1.55
C THR A 219 9.20 12.76 1.20
N VAL A 220 8.95 11.60 0.60
CA VAL A 220 9.96 10.68 0.07
C VAL A 220 9.65 10.46 -1.41
N ASP A 221 10.57 10.84 -2.29
CA ASP A 221 10.31 10.94 -3.73
C ASP A 221 11.44 10.36 -4.60
N GLY A 222 11.10 9.41 -5.46
CA GLY A 222 11.95 8.92 -6.54
C GLY A 222 12.98 7.84 -6.18
N PHE A 223 13.06 7.38 -4.95
CA PHE A 223 14.06 6.41 -4.50
C PHE A 223 13.77 4.98 -4.92
N HIS A 224 14.83 4.19 -5.04
CA HIS A 224 14.74 2.75 -5.19
C HIS A 224 15.23 2.06 -3.89
N PHE A 225 14.31 1.49 -3.12
CA PHE A 225 14.56 0.79 -1.86
C PHE A 225 14.60 -0.73 -2.07
N MET A 226 15.64 -1.40 -1.58
CA MET A 226 15.83 -2.85 -1.80
C MET A 226 16.36 -3.58 -0.57
N HIS A 227 15.94 -4.84 -0.41
CA HIS A 227 16.57 -5.82 0.48
C HIS A 227 16.42 -5.52 1.98
N ALA A 228 15.24 -5.08 2.42
CA ALA A 228 14.96 -4.96 3.85
C ALA A 228 14.74 -6.34 4.50
N ALA A 229 15.28 -6.51 5.70
CA ALA A 229 15.18 -7.74 6.49
C ALA A 229 14.04 -7.67 7.54
N ALA A 230 12.93 -6.98 7.24
CA ALA A 230 11.82 -6.78 8.16
C ALA A 230 11.11 -8.10 8.51
N ASN A 231 10.64 -8.18 9.75
CA ASN A 231 9.83 -9.28 10.23
C ASN A 231 8.39 -9.21 9.72
N TRP A 232 7.64 -10.30 9.89
CA TRP A 232 6.19 -10.36 9.73
C TRP A 232 5.49 -9.28 10.56
N ALA A 233 4.57 -8.55 9.96
CA ALA A 233 3.84 -7.47 10.62
C ALA A 233 2.38 -7.88 10.85
N PRO A 234 2.06 -8.50 11.99
CA PRO A 234 0.69 -8.84 12.35
C PRO A 234 -0.06 -7.61 12.89
N PRO A 235 -1.40 -7.67 13.03
CA PRO A 235 -2.17 -6.66 13.75
C PRO A 235 -1.93 -6.83 15.26
N SER A 236 -0.80 -6.35 15.73
CA SER A 236 -0.40 -6.44 17.12
C SER A 236 -0.27 -5.05 17.74
N LEU A 237 -0.08 -5.00 19.04
CA LEU A 237 0.26 -3.77 19.77
C LEU A 237 1.75 -3.42 19.68
N GLU A 238 2.52 -4.22 18.97
CA GLU A 238 3.94 -4.03 18.74
C GLU A 238 4.20 -3.08 17.57
N LEU A 239 5.44 -2.60 17.49
CA LEU A 239 5.89 -1.81 16.35
C LEU A 239 5.86 -2.65 15.07
N GLN A 240 5.09 -2.19 14.08
CA GLN A 240 5.10 -2.80 12.76
C GLN A 240 6.26 -2.23 11.93
N MET A 241 7.04 -3.13 11.31
CA MET A 241 8.21 -2.80 10.51
C MET A 241 7.99 -3.11 9.02
N GLY A 242 8.66 -2.37 8.16
CA GLY A 242 8.67 -2.56 6.70
C GLY A 242 9.95 -2.00 6.08
N ALA A 243 10.13 -2.17 4.77
CA ALA A 243 11.27 -1.57 4.08
C ALA A 243 11.25 -0.04 4.18
N VAL A 244 10.07 0.55 3.99
CA VAL A 244 9.79 1.97 4.23
C VAL A 244 8.68 2.07 5.26
N GLY A 245 8.89 2.84 6.33
CA GLY A 245 7.94 2.94 7.43
C GLY A 245 7.71 4.35 7.92
N ILE A 246 6.46 4.64 8.26
CA ILE A 246 6.01 5.96 8.73
C ILE A 246 6.03 6.06 10.26
N ARG A 247 5.94 4.92 10.96
CA ARG A 247 5.90 4.82 12.43
C ARG A 247 4.84 5.72 13.05
N MET A 248 3.58 5.55 12.63
CA MET A 248 2.44 6.35 13.07
C MET A 248 2.66 7.86 12.94
N GLY A 249 3.29 8.28 11.85
CA GLY A 249 3.41 9.68 11.49
C GLY A 249 2.10 10.25 10.95
N LYS A 250 2.14 11.49 10.49
CA LYS A 250 1.00 12.18 9.87
C LYS A 250 1.44 13.00 8.66
N HIS A 251 0.57 13.08 7.63
CA HIS A 251 0.82 13.85 6.40
C HIS A 251 2.12 13.47 5.68
N TRP A 252 2.48 12.19 5.66
CA TRP A 252 3.58 11.74 4.83
C TRP A 252 3.14 11.58 3.37
N ILE A 253 4.07 11.88 2.45
CA ILE A 253 3.95 11.56 1.04
C ILE A 253 5.08 10.61 0.68
N ILE A 254 4.74 9.42 0.14
CA ILE A 254 5.70 8.47 -0.44
C ILE A 254 5.28 8.28 -1.89
N GLN A 255 6.10 8.77 -2.81
CA GLN A 255 5.72 8.80 -4.22
C GLN A 255 6.89 8.49 -5.16
N ASN A 256 6.55 7.98 -6.36
CA ASN A 256 7.49 7.71 -7.44
C ASN A 256 8.65 6.78 -7.04
N CYS A 257 8.49 6.04 -5.94
CA CYS A 257 9.52 5.15 -5.42
C CYS A 257 9.35 3.74 -5.98
N THR A 258 10.46 3.01 -6.06
CA THR A 258 10.46 1.57 -6.31
C THR A 258 10.87 0.85 -5.03
N ILE A 259 10.06 -0.11 -4.57
CA ILE A 259 10.36 -0.94 -3.40
C ILE A 259 10.43 -2.40 -3.87
N THR A 260 11.57 -3.06 -3.67
CA THR A 260 11.80 -4.41 -4.20
C THR A 260 12.42 -5.32 -3.16
N ASN A 261 11.97 -6.58 -3.11
CA ASN A 261 12.56 -7.62 -2.26
C ASN A 261 12.63 -7.22 -0.77
N ALA A 262 11.55 -6.65 -0.23
CA ALA A 262 11.38 -6.58 1.23
C ALA A 262 11.05 -7.98 1.77
N ARG A 263 11.73 -8.43 2.83
CA ARG A 263 11.55 -9.79 3.37
C ARG A 263 10.09 -10.06 3.74
N CYS A 264 9.39 -9.06 4.30
CA CYS A 264 7.96 -9.12 4.57
C CYS A 264 7.20 -7.96 3.94
N VAL A 265 7.18 -6.77 4.54
CA VAL A 265 6.34 -5.65 4.11
C VAL A 265 7.14 -4.58 3.35
N GLY A 266 6.62 -4.12 2.22
CA GLY A 266 7.20 -3.03 1.45
C GLY A 266 7.04 -1.68 2.17
N ILE A 267 5.83 -1.15 2.23
CA ILE A 267 5.52 0.12 2.93
C ILE A 267 4.62 -0.19 4.13
N ILE A 268 5.02 0.27 5.31
CA ILE A 268 4.25 0.10 6.55
C ILE A 268 3.79 1.45 7.10
N LEU A 269 2.48 1.60 7.31
CA LEU A 269 1.86 2.85 7.79
C LEU A 269 1.71 2.90 9.31
N GLY A 270 1.78 1.81 9.99
CA GLY A 270 1.73 1.74 11.44
C GLY A 270 1.43 0.34 11.84
N HIS A 271 1.52 -0.09 13.03
CA HIS A 271 1.30 0.39 14.38
C HIS A 271 2.61 0.77 15.11
N ALA A 272 2.51 1.58 16.16
CA ALA A 272 3.62 1.86 17.09
C ALA A 272 3.11 2.00 18.52
N PRO A 273 3.86 1.55 19.53
CA PRO A 273 3.52 1.74 20.94
C PRO A 273 3.45 3.22 21.33
N GLY A 274 2.64 3.54 22.34
CA GLY A 274 2.56 4.88 22.95
C GLY A 274 1.73 5.92 22.18
N VAL A 275 1.04 5.52 21.10
CA VAL A 275 0.15 6.42 20.35
C VAL A 275 -1.24 6.46 20.99
N ASN A 276 -1.80 7.65 21.16
CA ASN A 276 -3.21 7.80 21.53
C ASN A 276 -4.10 7.58 20.30
N TYR A 277 -4.62 6.39 20.14
CA TYR A 277 -5.44 6.00 18.99
C TYR A 277 -6.87 6.57 19.01
N SER A 278 -7.31 7.21 20.08
CA SER A 278 -8.58 7.95 20.07
C SER A 278 -8.45 9.35 19.47
N ASP A 279 -7.24 9.87 19.35
CA ASP A 279 -6.93 11.14 18.70
C ASP A 279 -6.63 10.91 17.21
N ILE A 280 -7.66 11.07 16.37
CA ILE A 280 -7.54 10.94 14.91
C ILE A 280 -6.60 11.98 14.29
N ASP A 281 -6.28 13.06 15.01
CA ASP A 281 -5.37 14.10 14.57
C ASP A 281 -3.90 13.83 14.90
N ALA A 282 -3.62 12.76 15.62
CA ALA A 282 -2.25 12.36 15.95
C ALA A 282 -1.52 11.65 14.80
N PHE A 283 -2.23 10.97 13.89
CA PHE A 283 -1.64 10.13 12.83
C PHE A 283 -2.49 10.12 11.55
N GLY A 284 -2.00 9.47 10.50
CA GLY A 284 -2.75 9.31 9.25
C GLY A 284 -2.57 10.45 8.23
N ASP A 285 -3.56 10.67 7.38
CA ASP A 285 -3.56 11.68 6.30
C ASP A 285 -2.37 11.52 5.32
N HIS A 286 -1.99 10.28 5.01
CA HIS A 286 -0.88 9.98 4.11
C HIS A 286 -1.29 9.98 2.65
N ILE A 287 -0.32 10.24 1.77
CA ILE A 287 -0.43 10.03 0.32
C ILE A 287 0.65 9.04 -0.09
N ILE A 288 0.25 7.85 -0.51
CA ILE A 288 1.15 6.81 -1.02
C ILE A 288 0.78 6.60 -2.48
N ARG A 289 1.56 7.21 -3.38
CA ARG A 289 1.15 7.25 -4.79
C ARG A 289 2.28 6.99 -5.77
N ASN A 290 1.90 6.44 -6.91
CA ASN A 290 2.80 6.24 -8.06
C ASN A 290 4.07 5.50 -7.63
N ASN A 291 3.95 4.46 -6.79
CA ASN A 291 5.08 3.61 -6.42
C ASN A 291 5.02 2.29 -7.17
N ILE A 292 6.17 1.72 -7.47
CA ILE A 292 6.32 0.35 -7.95
C ILE A 292 6.76 -0.51 -6.76
N ILE A 293 5.94 -1.47 -6.36
CA ILE A 293 6.19 -2.33 -5.20
C ILE A 293 6.19 -3.78 -5.67
N ARG A 294 7.34 -4.44 -5.57
CA ARG A 294 7.53 -5.77 -6.14
C ARG A 294 8.18 -6.73 -5.19
N ARG A 295 7.76 -8.01 -5.25
CA ARG A 295 8.43 -9.14 -4.59
C ARG A 295 8.61 -8.94 -3.08
N CYS A 296 7.62 -8.36 -2.43
CA CYS A 296 7.55 -8.29 -0.97
C CYS A 296 6.97 -9.59 -0.43
N GLY A 297 7.56 -10.14 0.66
CA GLY A 297 7.22 -11.49 1.12
C GLY A 297 5.86 -11.62 1.82
N GLN A 298 5.30 -10.53 2.36
CA GLN A 298 4.02 -10.53 3.06
C GLN A 298 3.01 -9.59 2.43
N ALA A 299 3.35 -8.32 2.30
CA ALA A 299 2.45 -7.31 1.76
C ALA A 299 3.22 -6.21 1.01
N GLY A 300 2.59 -5.66 -0.02
CA GLY A 300 3.09 -4.45 -0.66
C GLY A 300 2.95 -3.25 0.26
N ILE A 301 1.73 -2.96 0.70
CA ILE A 301 1.40 -1.86 1.63
C ILE A 301 0.55 -2.42 2.76
N ALA A 302 0.93 -2.18 4.01
CA ALA A 302 0.17 -2.63 5.16
C ALA A 302 0.13 -1.57 6.27
N GLY A 303 -0.82 -1.72 7.20
CA GLY A 303 -0.90 -0.88 8.39
C GLY A 303 -2.09 -1.19 9.27
N GLN A 304 -1.92 -0.88 10.56
CA GLN A 304 -2.99 -0.88 11.53
C GLN A 304 -3.21 0.55 12.02
N LYS A 305 -4.42 1.09 11.87
CA LYS A 305 -4.82 2.46 12.22
C LYS A 305 -4.08 3.56 11.44
N GLY A 306 -2.79 3.39 11.15
CA GLY A 306 -1.96 4.40 10.49
C GLY A 306 -2.43 4.81 9.09
N ALA A 307 -3.21 3.97 8.39
CA ALA A 307 -3.79 4.32 7.10
C ALA A 307 -5.01 5.26 7.18
N THR A 308 -5.48 5.61 8.38
CA THR A 308 -6.64 6.48 8.57
C THR A 308 -6.53 7.78 7.77
N ARG A 309 -7.60 8.15 7.06
CA ARG A 309 -7.73 9.34 6.19
C ARG A 309 -6.65 9.45 5.09
N SER A 310 -6.05 8.31 4.71
CA SER A 310 -4.97 8.27 3.73
C SER A 310 -5.48 7.97 2.32
N VAL A 311 -4.68 8.35 1.32
CA VAL A 311 -4.92 8.06 -0.09
C VAL A 311 -3.80 7.17 -0.61
N ILE A 312 -4.18 5.99 -1.10
CA ILE A 312 -3.28 5.00 -1.69
C ILE A 312 -3.61 4.90 -3.17
N SER A 313 -2.84 5.57 -4.03
CA SER A 313 -3.29 5.76 -5.42
C SER A 313 -2.21 5.55 -6.48
N GLY A 314 -2.62 5.00 -7.63
CA GLY A 314 -1.74 4.86 -8.80
C GLY A 314 -0.51 3.98 -8.57
N ASN A 315 -0.49 3.13 -7.53
CA ASN A 315 0.63 2.25 -7.29
C ASN A 315 0.54 1.00 -8.16
N PHE A 316 1.68 0.50 -8.59
CA PHE A 316 1.81 -0.79 -9.25
C PHE A 316 2.39 -1.79 -8.25
N ILE A 317 1.59 -2.77 -7.84
CA ILE A 317 1.98 -3.78 -6.86
C ILE A 317 1.93 -5.15 -7.52
N GLU A 318 3.07 -5.84 -7.55
CA GLU A 318 3.15 -7.17 -8.17
C GLU A 318 4.05 -8.14 -7.41
N ASP A 319 3.81 -9.43 -7.64
CA ASP A 319 4.63 -10.53 -7.15
C ASP A 319 4.75 -10.56 -5.61
N THR A 320 3.68 -10.21 -4.91
CA THR A 320 3.64 -10.35 -3.44
C THR A 320 3.72 -11.83 -3.07
N ASN A 321 4.70 -12.18 -2.22
CA ASN A 321 5.01 -13.57 -1.80
C ASN A 321 5.26 -14.52 -2.98
N TYR A 322 5.93 -14.05 -4.05
CA TYR A 322 6.16 -14.82 -5.28
C TYR A 322 6.93 -16.13 -5.05
N ARG A 323 7.79 -16.19 -4.03
CA ARG A 323 8.51 -17.39 -3.62
C ARG A 323 7.63 -18.40 -2.89
N LYS A 324 6.40 -18.00 -2.50
CA LYS A 324 5.44 -18.82 -1.75
C LYS A 324 6.01 -19.37 -0.45
N GLU A 325 6.88 -18.61 0.21
CA GLU A 325 7.53 -19.00 1.46
C GLU A 325 6.59 -18.87 2.65
N PHE A 326 5.68 -17.92 2.61
CA PHE A 326 4.77 -17.61 3.70
C PHE A 326 3.32 -17.96 3.38
N GLY A 327 2.60 -18.34 4.41
CA GLY A 327 1.15 -18.48 4.38
C GLY A 327 0.55 -18.12 5.72
N GLY A 328 -0.52 -17.32 5.70
CA GLY A 328 -1.18 -16.84 6.90
C GLY A 328 -2.24 -15.81 6.59
N TRP A 329 -2.95 -15.38 7.64
CA TRP A 329 -4.06 -14.42 7.52
C TRP A 329 -3.58 -12.96 7.52
N GLU A 330 -2.34 -12.69 7.05
CA GLU A 330 -1.79 -11.33 6.95
C GLU A 330 -1.13 -11.08 5.58
N THR A 331 -1.37 -11.92 4.57
CA THR A 331 -0.77 -11.80 3.24
C THR A 331 -1.74 -11.13 2.26
N ALA A 332 -1.37 -9.97 1.74
CA ALA A 332 -2.13 -9.25 0.71
C ALA A 332 -1.25 -8.23 -0.02
N ALA A 333 -1.65 -7.77 -1.21
CA ALA A 333 -0.97 -6.64 -1.84
C ALA A 333 -1.17 -5.35 -1.02
N ILE A 334 -2.41 -5.06 -0.60
CA ILE A 334 -2.74 -3.95 0.32
C ILE A 334 -3.58 -4.49 1.47
N LYS A 335 -3.18 -4.22 2.71
CA LYS A 335 -3.92 -4.66 3.90
C LYS A 335 -3.97 -3.61 4.99
N PHE A 336 -5.20 -3.28 5.45
CA PHE A 336 -5.42 -2.35 6.55
C PHE A 336 -6.35 -2.92 7.62
N HIS A 337 -6.01 -2.60 8.88
CA HIS A 337 -6.85 -2.84 10.06
C HIS A 337 -7.24 -1.53 10.72
N ASN A 338 -8.46 -1.45 11.23
CA ASN A 338 -8.93 -0.34 12.07
C ASN A 338 -8.68 1.04 11.46
N SER A 339 -8.85 1.20 10.15
CA SER A 339 -8.68 2.49 9.47
C SER A 339 -10.03 3.14 9.21
N VAL A 340 -10.05 4.46 9.22
CA VAL A 340 -11.25 5.27 8.95
C VAL A 340 -10.96 6.21 7.77
N ASP A 341 -11.94 6.38 6.86
CA ASP A 341 -11.90 7.34 5.74
C ASP A 341 -10.69 7.19 4.81
N THR A 342 -10.30 5.95 4.51
CA THR A 342 -9.17 5.65 3.63
C THR A 342 -9.63 5.42 2.20
N VAL A 343 -8.93 6.00 1.24
CA VAL A 343 -9.20 5.83 -0.20
C VAL A 343 -8.09 5.02 -0.85
N ILE A 344 -8.47 3.94 -1.54
CA ILE A 344 -7.57 3.09 -2.34
C ILE A 344 -8.01 3.19 -3.79
N SER A 345 -7.23 3.91 -4.63
CA SER A 345 -7.71 4.31 -5.95
C SER A 345 -6.68 4.13 -7.07
N GLY A 346 -7.15 3.65 -8.24
CA GLY A 346 -6.35 3.62 -9.46
C GLY A 346 -5.09 2.77 -9.39
N ASN A 347 -5.00 1.80 -8.47
CA ASN A 347 -3.84 0.91 -8.38
C ASN A 347 -3.99 -0.27 -9.35
N LEU A 348 -2.85 -0.75 -9.86
CA LEU A 348 -2.76 -2.05 -10.52
C LEU A 348 -2.13 -3.06 -9.55
N ILE A 349 -2.85 -4.14 -9.29
CA ILE A 349 -2.43 -5.22 -8.41
C ILE A 349 -2.47 -6.53 -9.19
N ARG A 350 -1.33 -7.25 -9.22
CA ARG A 350 -1.24 -8.58 -9.84
C ARG A 350 -0.20 -9.47 -9.17
N GLY A 351 -0.40 -10.80 -9.30
CA GLY A 351 0.55 -11.77 -8.77
C GLY A 351 0.62 -11.72 -7.24
N VAL A 352 -0.45 -12.14 -6.55
CA VAL A 352 -0.45 -12.27 -5.09
C VAL A 352 -0.57 -13.74 -4.73
N PHE A 353 0.45 -14.26 -4.05
CA PHE A 353 0.61 -15.69 -3.85
C PHE A 353 0.63 -16.09 -2.37
N HIS A 354 0.41 -17.38 -2.09
CA HIS A 354 0.52 -17.95 -0.74
C HIS A 354 1.12 -19.35 -0.76
N GLN A 355 1.65 -19.76 0.36
CA GLN A 355 1.83 -21.15 0.71
C GLN A 355 0.62 -21.60 1.55
N GLN A 356 -0.35 -22.26 0.94
CA GLN A 356 -1.56 -22.86 1.54
C GLN A 356 -2.64 -21.87 2.02
N GLN A 357 -2.36 -20.60 2.35
CA GLN A 357 -3.33 -19.69 2.95
C GLN A 357 -2.96 -18.22 2.79
N GLY A 358 -3.96 -17.36 2.58
CA GLY A 358 -3.81 -15.91 2.39
C GLY A 358 -3.84 -15.51 0.91
N ALA A 359 -3.16 -14.47 0.52
CA ALA A 359 -3.02 -13.94 -0.86
C ALA A 359 -4.24 -13.20 -1.40
N PHE A 360 -4.54 -12.09 -0.79
CA PHE A 360 -5.62 -11.18 -1.19
C PHE A 360 -5.07 -9.97 -1.97
N GLY A 361 -5.81 -9.49 -2.96
CA GLY A 361 -5.45 -8.26 -3.65
C GLY A 361 -5.55 -7.06 -2.69
N ILE A 362 -6.77 -6.66 -2.32
CA ILE A 362 -7.03 -5.67 -1.27
C ILE A 362 -7.76 -6.35 -0.13
N TRP A 363 -7.24 -6.23 1.08
CA TRP A 363 -7.86 -6.75 2.28
C TRP A 363 -8.13 -5.63 3.29
N ILE A 364 -9.39 -5.31 3.46
CA ILE A 364 -9.88 -4.35 4.46
C ILE A 364 -10.35 -5.17 5.65
N ASP A 365 -9.48 -5.32 6.63
CA ASP A 365 -9.62 -6.27 7.72
C ASP A 365 -9.92 -5.58 9.05
N TYR A 366 -10.97 -6.05 9.71
CA TYR A 366 -11.32 -5.78 11.09
C TYR A 366 -11.50 -4.31 11.48
N ALA A 367 -12.75 -3.88 11.60
CA ALA A 367 -13.14 -2.56 12.10
C ALA A 367 -12.62 -1.37 11.27
N ASN A 368 -12.73 -1.45 9.96
CA ASN A 368 -12.57 -0.27 9.10
C ASN A 368 -13.94 0.37 8.84
N GLN A 369 -13.96 1.67 8.52
CA GLN A 369 -15.17 2.44 8.28
C GLN A 369 -14.89 3.63 7.35
N GLY A 370 -15.85 3.98 6.47
CA GLY A 370 -15.68 5.08 5.51
C GLY A 370 -14.64 4.77 4.41
N ILE A 371 -14.47 3.50 4.06
CA ILE A 371 -13.46 3.08 3.08
C ILE A 371 -14.00 3.23 1.67
N ARG A 372 -13.17 3.73 0.74
CA ARG A 372 -13.47 3.70 -0.69
C ARG A 372 -12.38 2.95 -1.46
N ILE A 373 -12.79 1.95 -2.23
CA ILE A 373 -11.94 1.19 -3.16
C ILE A 373 -12.43 1.51 -4.57
N THR A 374 -11.71 2.33 -5.33
CA THR A 374 -12.20 2.88 -6.59
C THR A 374 -11.16 2.86 -7.70
N GLY A 375 -11.57 2.49 -8.91
CA GLY A 375 -10.73 2.58 -10.08
C GLY A 375 -9.51 1.65 -10.11
N ASN A 376 -9.47 0.60 -9.28
CA ASN A 376 -8.36 -0.34 -9.26
C ASN A 376 -8.55 -1.44 -10.30
N VAL A 377 -7.44 -1.98 -10.80
CA VAL A 377 -7.40 -3.21 -11.61
C VAL A 377 -6.69 -4.29 -10.79
N ILE A 378 -7.37 -5.41 -10.54
CA ILE A 378 -6.87 -6.48 -9.68
C ILE A 378 -7.05 -7.82 -10.39
N TYR A 379 -5.96 -8.57 -10.55
CA TYR A 379 -6.00 -9.92 -11.12
C TYR A 379 -4.83 -10.79 -10.64
N ASP A 380 -4.91 -12.07 -10.93
CA ASP A 380 -3.89 -13.06 -10.58
C ASP A 380 -3.60 -13.11 -9.06
N THR A 381 -4.68 -13.16 -8.28
CA THR A 381 -4.65 -13.34 -6.82
C THR A 381 -5.09 -14.76 -6.46
N GLN A 382 -4.49 -15.42 -5.48
CA GLN A 382 -4.78 -16.83 -5.21
C GLN A 382 -5.94 -17.09 -4.24
N ALA A 383 -6.47 -16.06 -3.55
CA ALA A 383 -7.55 -16.25 -2.58
C ALA A 383 -8.77 -15.39 -2.84
N ALA A 384 -8.58 -14.10 -3.05
CA ALA A 384 -9.64 -13.17 -3.47
C ALA A 384 -9.03 -11.89 -4.05
N THR A 385 -9.76 -11.25 -4.98
CA THR A 385 -9.39 -9.91 -5.48
C THR A 385 -9.57 -8.87 -4.38
N VAL A 386 -10.71 -8.90 -3.69
CA VAL A 386 -11.01 -8.04 -2.54
C VAL A 386 -11.56 -8.89 -1.39
N PHE A 387 -11.08 -8.67 -0.19
CA PHE A 387 -11.64 -9.24 1.02
C PHE A 387 -12.03 -8.12 1.99
N LEU A 388 -13.32 -8.07 2.34
CA LEU A 388 -13.91 -7.16 3.31
C LEU A 388 -14.23 -7.97 4.56
N GLU A 389 -13.44 -7.80 5.62
CA GLU A 389 -13.54 -8.63 6.81
C GLU A 389 -13.95 -7.83 8.04
N MET A 390 -15.11 -8.17 8.59
CA MET A 390 -15.55 -7.68 9.90
C MET A 390 -15.64 -6.14 9.99
N ASN A 391 -16.12 -5.47 8.93
CA ASN A 391 -16.35 -4.03 8.92
C ASN A 391 -17.84 -3.74 9.07
N HIS A 392 -18.21 -2.65 9.75
CA HIS A 392 -19.58 -2.35 10.12
C HIS A 392 -20.08 -0.98 9.67
N GLY A 393 -19.30 -0.24 8.93
CA GLY A 393 -19.66 1.08 8.44
C GLY A 393 -19.19 1.27 7.01
N PRO A 394 -19.68 2.28 6.29
CA PRO A 394 -19.77 2.22 4.85
C PRO A 394 -18.43 1.90 4.20
N THR A 395 -18.51 0.95 3.25
CA THR A 395 -17.42 0.66 2.31
C THR A 395 -17.98 0.80 0.90
N LEU A 396 -17.42 1.73 0.13
CA LEU A 396 -17.77 1.92 -1.28
C LEU A 396 -16.72 1.27 -2.17
N VAL A 397 -17.13 0.28 -2.96
CA VAL A 397 -16.31 -0.42 -3.96
C VAL A 397 -16.87 -0.04 -5.34
N ASP A 398 -16.19 0.91 -6.03
CA ASP A 398 -16.74 1.46 -7.27
C ASP A 398 -15.69 1.56 -8.40
N ASN A 399 -16.16 1.42 -9.63
CA ASN A 399 -15.35 1.57 -10.85
C ASN A 399 -14.10 0.68 -10.92
N ASN A 400 -14.07 -0.47 -10.24
CA ASN A 400 -12.94 -1.39 -10.31
C ASN A 400 -13.10 -2.42 -11.43
N ILE A 401 -11.99 -2.97 -11.91
CA ILE A 401 -11.93 -4.16 -12.76
C ILE A 401 -11.30 -5.28 -11.95
N LEU A 402 -12.11 -6.29 -11.61
CA LEU A 402 -11.74 -7.42 -10.76
C LEU A 402 -11.81 -8.71 -11.58
N ILE A 403 -10.65 -9.38 -11.76
CA ILE A 403 -10.52 -10.54 -12.65
C ILE A 403 -10.00 -11.75 -11.85
N GLY A 404 -10.74 -12.86 -11.96
CA GLY A 404 -10.40 -14.13 -11.30
C GLY A 404 -10.74 -14.18 -9.82
N GLU A 405 -10.75 -15.39 -9.26
CA GLU A 405 -11.11 -15.71 -7.89
C GLU A 405 -12.49 -15.12 -7.48
N LYS A 406 -12.53 -14.28 -6.46
CA LYS A 406 -13.80 -13.78 -5.90
C LYS A 406 -13.62 -12.46 -5.15
N VAL A 407 -14.71 -11.78 -4.88
CA VAL A 407 -14.84 -10.89 -3.73
C VAL A 407 -15.32 -11.72 -2.55
N ARG A 408 -14.64 -11.63 -1.43
CA ARG A 408 -15.03 -12.28 -0.18
C ARG A 408 -15.47 -11.23 0.83
N SER A 409 -16.60 -11.46 1.51
CA SER A 409 -17.10 -10.52 2.52
C SER A 409 -17.76 -11.24 3.69
N ASN A 410 -17.54 -10.69 4.88
CA ASN A 410 -18.37 -10.84 6.06
C ASN A 410 -18.61 -9.47 6.74
N SER A 411 -18.46 -8.42 5.97
CA SER A 411 -18.72 -7.04 6.38
C SER A 411 -20.18 -6.67 6.10
N GLU A 412 -20.66 -5.63 6.73
CA GLU A 412 -21.95 -5.01 6.44
C GLU A 412 -21.77 -3.60 5.84
N ALA A 413 -22.85 -3.00 5.35
CA ALA A 413 -22.86 -1.64 4.82
C ALA A 413 -21.92 -1.44 3.62
N THR A 414 -21.87 -2.39 2.69
CA THR A 414 -21.01 -2.32 1.51
C THR A 414 -21.81 -1.95 0.26
N VAL A 415 -21.30 -1.03 -0.53
CA VAL A 415 -21.86 -0.61 -1.82
C VAL A 415 -20.91 -1.01 -2.94
N PHE A 416 -21.36 -1.84 -3.85
CA PHE A 416 -20.67 -2.21 -5.08
C PHE A 416 -21.32 -1.51 -6.26
N ALA A 417 -20.61 -0.60 -6.92
CA ALA A 417 -21.17 0.23 -7.97
C ALA A 417 -20.24 0.37 -9.18
N HIS A 418 -20.79 0.23 -10.38
CA HIS A 418 -20.05 0.45 -11.63
C HIS A 418 -18.76 -0.39 -11.78
N ASN A 419 -18.67 -1.57 -11.16
CA ASN A 419 -17.51 -2.45 -11.31
C ASN A 419 -17.68 -3.39 -12.52
N LEU A 420 -16.55 -3.89 -13.03
CA LEU A 420 -16.48 -5.02 -13.95
C LEU A 420 -15.89 -6.22 -13.20
N PHE A 421 -16.69 -7.26 -13.04
CA PHE A 421 -16.29 -8.55 -12.47
C PHE A 421 -16.16 -9.59 -13.59
N VAL A 422 -15.01 -10.25 -13.68
CA VAL A 422 -14.73 -11.26 -14.71
C VAL A 422 -14.18 -12.51 -14.05
N ASP A 423 -14.85 -13.65 -14.18
CA ASP A 423 -14.56 -14.87 -13.41
C ASP A 423 -14.44 -14.61 -11.91
N CYS A 424 -15.07 -13.54 -11.45
CA CYS A 424 -14.95 -13.02 -10.10
C CYS A 424 -16.35 -13.00 -9.47
N GLY A 425 -16.71 -14.08 -8.80
CA GLY A 425 -17.97 -14.19 -8.07
C GLY A 425 -17.89 -13.52 -6.70
N TYR A 426 -19.02 -13.55 -5.98
CA TYR A 426 -19.08 -13.10 -4.60
C TYR A 426 -19.16 -14.29 -3.66
N GLN A 427 -18.39 -14.26 -2.58
CA GLN A 427 -18.44 -15.26 -1.51
C GLN A 427 -18.93 -14.63 -0.20
N TYR A 428 -20.13 -15.00 0.19
CA TYR A 428 -20.66 -14.73 1.52
C TYR A 428 -19.98 -15.63 2.56
N ASN A 429 -19.37 -15.03 3.58
CA ASN A 429 -18.60 -15.77 4.57
C ASN A 429 -18.83 -15.21 5.99
N PRO A 430 -20.03 -15.40 6.58
CA PRO A 430 -20.39 -14.79 7.86
C PRO A 430 -19.49 -15.28 8.99
N ASP A 431 -19.14 -14.36 9.89
CA ASP A 431 -18.46 -14.68 11.14
C ASP A 431 -19.34 -14.31 12.33
N THR A 432 -19.99 -15.29 12.88
CA THR A 432 -20.91 -15.13 14.01
C THR A 432 -20.23 -15.29 15.37
N LYS A 433 -18.91 -15.53 15.39
CA LYS A 433 -18.14 -15.79 16.63
C LYS A 433 -17.28 -14.60 17.03
N ARG A 434 -16.50 -14.05 16.09
CA ARG A 434 -15.67 -12.87 16.35
C ARG A 434 -16.54 -11.62 16.38
N ARG A 435 -16.08 -10.60 17.08
CA ARG A 435 -16.70 -9.29 17.12
C ARG A 435 -15.67 -8.22 16.83
N SER A 436 -16.03 -7.27 15.99
CA SER A 436 -15.18 -6.11 15.68
C SER A 436 -15.87 -4.80 16.01
N GLY A 437 -15.07 -3.75 16.16
CA GLY A 437 -15.57 -2.43 16.53
C GLY A 437 -16.19 -1.67 15.37
N TYR A 438 -17.05 -0.72 15.70
CA TYR A 438 -17.50 0.34 14.80
C TYR A 438 -17.43 1.69 15.52
N TYR A 439 -17.33 2.77 14.74
CA TYR A 439 -16.95 4.08 15.24
C TYR A 439 -18.02 5.13 14.99
N THR A 440 -18.03 6.21 15.77
CA THR A 440 -18.70 7.44 15.37
C THR A 440 -18.15 7.89 14.01
N PRO A 441 -19.00 8.29 13.03
CA PRO A 441 -18.54 8.72 11.70
C PRO A 441 -17.35 9.66 11.74
N HIS A 442 -16.36 9.44 10.86
CA HIS A 442 -15.14 10.22 10.71
C HIS A 442 -14.27 10.33 11.97
N THR A 443 -14.39 9.41 12.92
CA THR A 443 -13.57 9.38 14.14
C THR A 443 -13.07 7.97 14.45
N MET A 444 -12.10 7.86 15.35
CA MET A 444 -11.64 6.60 15.94
C MET A 444 -12.34 6.30 17.29
N LYS A 445 -13.42 7.02 17.61
CA LYS A 445 -14.20 6.80 18.83
C LYS A 445 -15.12 5.59 18.63
N MET A 446 -14.76 4.47 19.27
CA MET A 446 -15.53 3.24 19.21
C MET A 446 -16.88 3.43 19.89
N VAL A 447 -17.97 3.03 19.23
CA VAL A 447 -19.35 3.07 19.74
C VAL A 447 -19.75 1.71 20.28
N GLY A 448 -19.35 0.63 19.62
CA GLY A 448 -19.72 -0.72 20.00
C GLY A 448 -19.01 -1.78 19.20
N THR A 449 -19.44 -3.03 19.32
CA THR A 449 -18.92 -4.17 18.58
C THR A 449 -20.05 -5.04 18.03
N LYS A 450 -19.85 -5.61 16.82
CA LYS A 450 -20.79 -6.57 16.19
C LYS A 450 -20.06 -7.78 15.60
N THR A 451 -20.82 -8.80 15.27
CA THR A 451 -20.35 -9.95 14.46
C THR A 451 -20.47 -9.63 12.97
N GLY A 452 -19.69 -10.31 12.13
CA GLY A 452 -19.71 -10.12 10.68
C GLY A 452 -20.87 -10.86 10.01
N THR A 453 -21.88 -10.14 9.55
CA THR A 453 -23.13 -10.73 9.04
C THR A 453 -23.43 -10.42 7.57
N ALA A 454 -22.62 -9.64 6.88
CA ALA A 454 -22.83 -9.23 5.48
C ALA A 454 -24.29 -8.77 5.22
N GLN A 455 -24.74 -7.79 5.99
CA GLN A 455 -26.03 -7.12 5.87
C GLN A 455 -25.85 -5.75 5.19
N ASP A 456 -26.96 -5.15 4.73
CA ASP A 456 -26.94 -3.82 4.10
C ASP A 456 -25.99 -3.71 2.90
N GLU A 457 -25.84 -4.78 2.12
CA GLU A 457 -25.07 -4.76 0.88
C GLU A 457 -25.88 -4.21 -0.28
N LYS A 458 -25.30 -3.36 -1.10
CA LYS A 458 -25.93 -2.71 -2.25
C LYS A 458 -25.13 -3.00 -3.52
N TRP A 459 -25.82 -3.43 -4.58
CA TRP A 459 -25.22 -3.83 -5.85
C TRP A 459 -25.88 -3.12 -7.02
N PHE A 460 -25.28 -2.06 -7.56
CA PHE A 460 -25.87 -1.25 -8.61
C PHE A 460 -24.91 -1.00 -9.79
N ASN A 461 -25.43 -1.08 -11.00
CA ASN A 461 -24.70 -0.70 -12.23
C ASN A 461 -23.40 -1.48 -12.45
N ASN A 462 -23.29 -2.72 -11.97
CA ASN A 462 -22.12 -3.56 -12.20
C ASN A 462 -22.28 -4.40 -13.47
N ILE A 463 -21.16 -4.85 -14.03
CA ILE A 463 -21.09 -5.85 -15.09
C ILE A 463 -20.43 -7.12 -14.55
N PHE A 464 -21.07 -8.25 -14.71
CA PHE A 464 -20.59 -9.58 -14.34
C PHE A 464 -20.40 -10.43 -15.58
N ILE A 465 -19.24 -11.04 -15.74
CA ILE A 465 -18.91 -11.96 -16.83
C ILE A 465 -18.57 -13.32 -16.22
N ARG A 466 -19.31 -14.36 -16.58
CA ARG A 466 -19.20 -15.78 -16.23
C ARG A 466 -19.56 -16.12 -14.79
N GLN A 467 -19.22 -15.33 -13.80
CA GLN A 467 -19.65 -15.50 -12.40
C GLN A 467 -20.44 -14.28 -11.94
N GLY A 468 -21.39 -14.48 -11.03
CA GLY A 468 -22.33 -13.45 -10.62
C GLY A 468 -22.60 -13.40 -9.11
N LEU A 469 -23.85 -13.16 -8.74
CA LEU A 469 -24.32 -12.92 -7.38
C LEU A 469 -25.16 -14.06 -6.79
N ASP A 470 -25.07 -15.28 -7.32
CA ASP A 470 -25.86 -16.42 -6.87
C ASP A 470 -25.53 -16.85 -5.42
N ASP A 471 -24.37 -16.49 -4.88
CA ASP A 471 -24.01 -16.71 -3.47
C ASP A 471 -24.40 -15.54 -2.53
N VAL A 472 -24.89 -14.43 -3.08
CA VAL A 472 -25.38 -13.31 -2.25
C VAL A 472 -26.68 -13.73 -1.55
N LYS A 473 -26.69 -13.58 -0.23
CA LYS A 473 -27.86 -13.95 0.57
C LYS A 473 -28.85 -12.80 0.66
N ASP A 474 -30.14 -13.14 0.63
CA ASP A 474 -31.21 -12.23 0.98
C ASP A 474 -31.12 -11.95 2.50
N ALA A 475 -30.46 -10.86 2.85
CA ALA A 475 -30.25 -10.42 4.21
C ALA A 475 -30.83 -9.02 4.42
N PRO A 476 -31.16 -8.62 5.66
CA PRO A 476 -31.75 -7.32 5.93
C PRO A 476 -30.95 -6.17 5.30
N GLY A 477 -31.64 -5.31 4.56
CA GLY A 477 -31.08 -4.15 3.90
C GLY A 477 -30.31 -4.43 2.61
N CYS A 478 -30.15 -5.68 2.17
CA CYS A 478 -29.52 -6.00 0.90
C CYS A 478 -30.40 -5.59 -0.30
N THR A 479 -29.76 -5.03 -1.33
CA THR A 479 -30.45 -4.58 -2.56
C THR A 479 -29.55 -4.80 -3.76
N SER A 480 -30.10 -5.34 -4.85
CA SER A 480 -29.40 -5.53 -6.12
C SER A 480 -30.31 -5.12 -7.27
N ASP A 481 -29.83 -4.21 -8.16
CA ASP A 481 -30.57 -3.86 -9.38
C ASP A 481 -29.68 -3.13 -10.41
N TYR A 482 -30.16 -3.04 -11.64
CA TYR A 482 -29.48 -2.39 -12.77
C TYR A 482 -28.11 -2.98 -13.07
N ASN A 483 -27.87 -4.25 -12.79
CA ASN A 483 -26.65 -4.96 -13.10
C ASN A 483 -26.76 -5.68 -14.45
N ILE A 484 -25.61 -5.99 -15.07
CA ILE A 484 -25.51 -6.75 -16.32
C ILE A 484 -24.81 -8.07 -16.02
N PHE A 485 -25.43 -9.19 -16.39
CA PHE A 485 -24.90 -10.54 -16.20
C PHE A 485 -24.71 -11.21 -17.56
N LEU A 486 -23.46 -11.51 -17.93
CA LEU A 486 -23.03 -12.02 -19.24
C LEU A 486 -22.39 -13.41 -19.13
N GLU A 487 -22.39 -14.16 -20.23
CA GLU A 487 -21.71 -15.46 -20.35
C GLU A 487 -22.08 -16.45 -19.25
N GLY A 488 -23.36 -16.49 -18.83
CA GLY A 488 -23.83 -17.40 -17.78
C GLY A 488 -23.67 -16.90 -16.35
N ALA A 489 -23.21 -15.69 -16.14
CA ALA A 489 -23.26 -15.04 -14.83
C ALA A 489 -24.71 -14.99 -14.32
N LYS A 490 -24.92 -15.29 -13.03
CA LYS A 490 -26.23 -15.36 -12.43
C LYS A 490 -26.52 -14.13 -11.56
N LYS A 491 -27.74 -13.64 -11.63
CA LYS A 491 -28.23 -12.58 -10.76
C LYS A 491 -28.46 -13.07 -9.33
N SER A 492 -28.66 -12.16 -8.39
CA SER A 492 -29.03 -12.46 -7.02
C SER A 492 -30.36 -13.22 -6.95
N SER A 493 -30.64 -13.87 -5.82
CA SER A 493 -31.91 -14.51 -5.55
C SER A 493 -33.04 -13.50 -5.17
N PHE A 494 -32.68 -12.23 -5.00
CA PHE A 494 -33.57 -11.12 -4.61
C PHE A 494 -33.22 -9.87 -5.45
N GLY A 495 -34.22 -9.03 -5.73
CA GLY A 495 -33.99 -7.82 -6.54
C GLY A 495 -33.70 -8.14 -8.02
N ASP A 496 -32.86 -7.30 -8.64
CA ASP A 496 -32.45 -7.42 -10.07
C ASP A 496 -33.63 -7.38 -11.07
N GLU A 497 -34.65 -6.60 -10.77
CA GLU A 497 -35.85 -6.48 -11.64
C GLU A 497 -35.55 -5.76 -12.95
N HIS A 498 -34.65 -4.75 -12.90
CA HIS A 498 -34.21 -3.97 -14.07
C HIS A 498 -32.84 -4.42 -14.59
N SER A 499 -32.26 -5.47 -14.01
CA SER A 499 -30.98 -6.03 -14.43
C SER A 499 -31.12 -6.83 -15.75
N VAL A 500 -30.05 -6.85 -16.54
CA VAL A 500 -30.01 -7.60 -17.81
C VAL A 500 -29.25 -8.90 -17.61
N VAL A 501 -29.85 -10.03 -17.98
CA VAL A 501 -29.17 -11.32 -18.09
C VAL A 501 -29.08 -11.69 -19.58
N ASP A 502 -27.88 -11.84 -20.09
CA ASP A 502 -27.64 -12.03 -21.52
C ASP A 502 -26.55 -13.11 -21.75
N PRO A 503 -26.81 -14.13 -22.55
CA PRO A 503 -25.83 -15.18 -22.87
C PRO A 503 -24.73 -14.71 -23.84
N PHE A 504 -24.69 -13.44 -24.22
CA PHE A 504 -23.71 -12.90 -25.15
C PHE A 504 -22.28 -13.17 -24.71
N VAL A 505 -21.46 -13.67 -25.64
CA VAL A 505 -20.04 -13.99 -25.41
C VAL A 505 -19.20 -12.74 -25.64
N THR A 506 -18.61 -12.22 -24.59
CA THR A 506 -17.86 -10.96 -24.61
C THR A 506 -16.49 -11.09 -25.28
N GLY A 507 -15.94 -12.29 -25.35
CA GLY A 507 -14.55 -12.50 -25.79
C GLY A 507 -13.54 -11.77 -24.93
N PHE A 508 -13.80 -11.70 -23.61
CA PHE A 508 -12.94 -11.00 -22.67
C PHE A 508 -11.51 -11.54 -22.68
N THR A 509 -10.55 -10.62 -22.77
CA THR A 509 -9.10 -10.90 -22.64
C THR A 509 -8.41 -9.82 -21.84
N HIS A 510 -7.34 -10.19 -21.13
CA HIS A 510 -6.40 -9.24 -20.56
C HIS A 510 -4.97 -9.64 -20.90
N GLU A 511 -4.13 -8.66 -21.19
CA GLU A 511 -2.74 -8.84 -21.59
C GLU A 511 -1.84 -8.00 -20.70
N SER A 512 -0.98 -8.67 -19.92
CA SER A 512 -0.04 -8.00 -19.02
C SER A 512 1.15 -7.43 -19.78
N HIS A 513 1.54 -6.22 -19.40
CA HIS A 513 2.76 -5.56 -19.88
C HIS A 513 3.72 -5.34 -18.70
N PRO A 514 5.01 -5.02 -18.93
CA PRO A 514 5.97 -4.81 -17.82
C PRO A 514 5.52 -3.77 -16.78
N LEU A 515 4.76 -2.75 -17.19
CA LEU A 515 4.26 -1.67 -16.33
C LEU A 515 2.77 -1.41 -16.54
N GLY A 516 1.99 -2.44 -16.90
CA GLY A 516 0.57 -2.21 -17.15
C GLY A 516 -0.20 -3.45 -17.60
N VAL A 517 -1.44 -3.21 -18.06
CA VAL A 517 -2.35 -4.22 -18.61
C VAL A 517 -3.28 -3.60 -19.63
N THR A 518 -3.54 -4.33 -20.71
CA THR A 518 -4.59 -4.03 -21.70
C THR A 518 -5.74 -5.02 -21.52
N ILE A 519 -6.95 -4.52 -21.40
CA ILE A 519 -8.18 -5.29 -21.23
C ILE A 519 -9.07 -5.06 -22.44
N ARG A 520 -9.60 -6.13 -23.03
CA ARG A 520 -10.50 -6.08 -24.19
C ARG A 520 -11.71 -6.96 -23.96
N PHE A 521 -12.88 -6.45 -24.31
CA PHE A 521 -14.14 -7.20 -24.30
C PHE A 521 -15.14 -6.60 -25.28
N SER A 522 -16.16 -7.36 -25.65
CA SER A 522 -17.23 -6.89 -26.52
C SER A 522 -18.56 -6.82 -25.77
N MET A 523 -19.43 -5.92 -26.18
CA MET A 523 -20.80 -5.79 -25.68
C MET A 523 -21.78 -5.82 -26.85
N ASN A 524 -22.99 -6.35 -26.62
CA ASN A 524 -24.08 -6.22 -27.58
C ASN A 524 -24.90 -4.94 -27.34
N ASN A 525 -25.85 -4.66 -28.23
CA ASN A 525 -26.64 -3.43 -28.18
C ASN A 525 -27.55 -3.34 -26.94
N ALA A 526 -28.09 -4.46 -26.48
CA ALA A 526 -29.01 -4.47 -25.32
C ALA A 526 -28.26 -4.16 -24.02
N SER A 527 -27.15 -4.87 -23.78
CA SER A 527 -26.36 -4.73 -22.56
C SER A 527 -25.59 -3.40 -22.50
N SER A 528 -25.10 -2.86 -23.62
CA SER A 528 -24.35 -1.58 -23.63
C SER A 528 -25.21 -0.34 -23.35
N ARG A 529 -26.55 -0.47 -23.30
CA ARG A 529 -27.50 0.64 -23.13
C ARG A 529 -28.22 0.66 -21.79
N LEU A 530 -27.90 -0.26 -20.88
CA LEU A 530 -28.53 -0.25 -19.57
C LEU A 530 -28.13 1.01 -18.81
N LYS A 531 -29.15 1.80 -18.45
CA LYS A 531 -29.00 3.00 -17.61
C LYS A 531 -29.67 2.73 -16.28
N GLY A 532 -28.93 2.86 -15.22
CA GLY A 532 -29.44 2.74 -13.84
C GLY A 532 -29.66 4.10 -13.19
N PRO A 533 -29.84 4.15 -11.88
CA PRO A 533 -29.83 5.37 -11.09
C PRO A 533 -28.39 5.86 -10.85
N TRP A 534 -28.24 7.13 -10.52
CA TRP A 534 -27.00 7.60 -9.90
C TRP A 534 -26.81 6.91 -8.55
N VAL A 535 -25.65 6.32 -8.33
CA VAL A 535 -25.33 5.74 -7.03
C VAL A 535 -24.79 6.86 -6.13
N ASP A 536 -25.63 7.29 -5.20
CA ASP A 536 -25.35 8.34 -4.24
C ASP A 536 -26.04 8.07 -2.90
N ALA A 537 -25.92 9.02 -1.96
CA ALA A 537 -26.49 8.88 -0.63
C ALA A 537 -28.03 8.77 -0.62
N GLU A 538 -28.71 9.32 -1.62
CA GLU A 538 -30.19 9.22 -1.73
C GLU A 538 -30.61 7.78 -2.08
N LEU A 539 -29.93 7.17 -3.06
CA LEU A 539 -30.19 5.78 -3.46
C LEU A 539 -29.78 4.77 -2.37
N VAL A 540 -28.59 4.98 -1.79
CA VAL A 540 -28.00 4.04 -0.83
C VAL A 540 -28.69 4.11 0.54
N GLY A 541 -29.09 5.30 0.97
CA GLY A 541 -29.65 5.56 2.29
C GLY A 541 -28.60 5.65 3.39
N ILE A 542 -29.08 5.62 4.64
CA ILE A 542 -28.25 5.66 5.84
C ILE A 542 -28.12 4.26 6.41
N PHE A 543 -26.90 3.80 6.61
CA PHE A 543 -26.61 2.54 7.28
C PHE A 543 -26.86 2.64 8.78
N SER A 544 -27.82 1.87 9.27
CA SER A 544 -28.37 2.02 10.62
C SER A 544 -27.35 1.75 11.75
N THR A 545 -26.39 0.86 11.52
CA THR A 545 -25.36 0.51 12.53
C THR A 545 -24.53 1.70 12.96
N VAL A 546 -24.17 2.59 12.01
CA VAL A 546 -23.26 3.72 12.27
C VAL A 546 -23.91 5.08 12.04
N GLY A 547 -25.12 5.14 11.50
CA GLY A 547 -25.80 6.40 11.18
C GLY A 547 -25.10 7.19 10.07
N GLN A 548 -24.42 6.51 9.14
CA GLN A 548 -23.59 7.09 8.08
C GLN A 548 -24.05 6.59 6.71
N THR A 549 -23.90 7.40 5.68
CA THR A 549 -24.09 7.00 4.28
C THR A 549 -22.73 6.90 3.56
N ILE A 550 -22.72 6.79 2.23
CA ILE A 550 -21.49 6.94 1.45
C ILE A 550 -21.12 8.42 1.38
N GLU A 551 -20.04 8.76 2.04
CA GLU A 551 -19.55 10.13 2.14
C GLU A 551 -18.01 10.19 2.22
N ASP A 552 -17.44 11.33 1.88
CA ASP A 552 -16.00 11.55 2.00
C ASP A 552 -15.61 11.89 3.44
N ARG A 553 -14.31 12.01 3.70
CA ARG A 553 -13.76 12.32 5.03
C ARG A 553 -14.23 13.66 5.63
N SER A 554 -14.85 14.52 4.84
CA SER A 554 -15.43 15.80 5.31
C SER A 554 -16.91 15.67 5.66
N GLY A 555 -17.51 14.49 5.49
CA GLY A 555 -18.94 14.24 5.65
C GLY A 555 -19.79 14.68 4.45
N LYS A 556 -19.15 14.97 3.32
CA LYS A 556 -19.88 15.30 2.08
C LYS A 556 -20.27 14.01 1.37
N SER A 557 -21.55 13.88 1.04
CA SER A 557 -22.10 12.75 0.30
C SER A 557 -21.39 12.53 -1.02
N ILE A 558 -21.04 11.28 -1.31
CA ILE A 558 -20.46 10.85 -2.57
C ILE A 558 -21.56 10.53 -3.57
N ARG A 559 -21.39 10.97 -4.81
CA ARG A 559 -22.10 10.45 -5.99
C ARG A 559 -21.08 9.84 -6.92
N VAL A 560 -21.28 8.57 -7.31
CA VAL A 560 -20.43 7.91 -8.30
C VAL A 560 -20.80 8.46 -9.68
N ASN A 561 -20.07 9.44 -10.16
CA ASN A 561 -20.34 10.16 -11.40
C ASN A 561 -19.10 10.31 -12.30
N THR A 562 -18.07 9.52 -12.05
CA THR A 562 -16.87 9.40 -12.88
C THR A 562 -16.62 7.95 -13.23
N ASP A 563 -15.92 7.70 -14.33
CA ASP A 563 -15.45 6.37 -14.72
C ASP A 563 -14.11 6.02 -14.01
N ILE A 564 -13.56 4.85 -14.34
CA ILE A 564 -12.28 4.34 -13.83
C ILE A 564 -11.10 5.30 -14.04
N ASN A 565 -11.14 6.13 -15.08
CA ASN A 565 -10.11 7.13 -15.42
C ASN A 565 -10.40 8.51 -14.81
N GLY A 566 -11.45 8.63 -13.98
CA GLY A 566 -11.87 9.91 -13.42
C GLY A 566 -12.64 10.81 -14.42
N LYS A 567 -12.98 10.30 -15.62
CA LYS A 567 -13.77 11.04 -16.59
C LYS A 567 -15.22 11.11 -16.13
N LYS A 568 -15.81 12.31 -16.17
CA LYS A 568 -17.18 12.52 -15.75
C LYS A 568 -18.18 11.76 -16.63
N LEU A 569 -19.09 11.03 -16.02
CA LEU A 569 -20.18 10.35 -16.69
C LEU A 569 -21.25 11.35 -17.13
N ALA A 570 -21.77 11.20 -18.34
CA ALA A 570 -22.94 11.95 -18.81
C ALA A 570 -24.25 11.34 -18.25
N GLU A 571 -24.25 10.01 -18.07
CA GLU A 571 -25.39 9.22 -17.61
C GLU A 571 -24.89 8.05 -16.75
N PRO A 572 -25.66 7.54 -15.81
CA PRO A 572 -25.27 6.42 -14.96
C PRO A 572 -25.42 5.08 -15.73
N ILE A 573 -24.39 4.72 -16.46
CA ILE A 573 -24.31 3.44 -17.20
C ILE A 573 -23.65 2.36 -16.35
N ALA A 574 -23.93 1.10 -16.64
CA ALA A 574 -23.30 -0.02 -15.95
C ALA A 574 -21.82 -0.19 -16.36
N GLY A 575 -20.99 -0.60 -15.41
CA GLY A 575 -19.55 -0.83 -15.58
C GLY A 575 -18.67 0.39 -15.36
N PRO A 576 -17.35 0.20 -15.37
CA PRO A 576 -16.37 1.21 -14.94
C PRO A 576 -15.94 2.20 -16.04
N LEU A 577 -16.41 2.08 -17.27
CA LEU A 577 -16.00 2.92 -18.40
C LEU A 577 -17.10 3.91 -18.79
N ALA A 578 -16.76 5.18 -18.99
CA ALA A 578 -17.70 6.23 -19.38
C ALA A 578 -18.42 5.98 -20.74
N ASN A 579 -17.79 5.22 -21.62
CA ASN A 579 -18.33 4.88 -22.93
C ASN A 579 -18.13 3.38 -23.15
N ILE A 580 -19.12 2.58 -22.79
CA ILE A 580 -19.20 1.19 -23.21
C ILE A 580 -20.06 1.14 -24.47
N GLU A 581 -19.43 0.80 -25.60
CA GLU A 581 -20.08 0.78 -26.91
C GLU A 581 -20.48 -0.64 -27.30
N GLN A 582 -21.46 -0.72 -28.20
CA GLN A 582 -21.70 -1.97 -28.91
C GLN A 582 -20.46 -2.38 -29.72
N GLY A 583 -20.05 -3.63 -29.62
CA GLY A 583 -18.83 -4.15 -30.23
C GLY A 583 -17.64 -4.12 -29.27
N LYS A 584 -16.46 -3.87 -29.77
CA LYS A 584 -15.20 -3.99 -29.01
C LYS A 584 -14.94 -2.78 -28.12
N ASN A 585 -14.65 -3.04 -26.88
CA ASN A 585 -14.18 -2.08 -25.88
C ASN A 585 -12.75 -2.41 -25.45
N THR A 586 -11.93 -1.40 -25.26
CA THR A 586 -10.54 -1.54 -24.80
C THR A 586 -10.28 -0.57 -23.65
N PHE A 587 -9.62 -1.06 -22.62
CA PHE A 587 -9.13 -0.28 -21.49
C PHE A 587 -7.65 -0.57 -21.31
N GLU A 588 -6.86 0.46 -21.04
CA GLU A 588 -5.43 0.34 -20.75
C GLU A 588 -5.12 1.00 -19.40
N TRP A 589 -4.44 0.25 -18.55
CA TRP A 589 -3.81 0.80 -17.37
C TRP A 589 -2.29 0.76 -17.59
N THR A 590 -1.65 1.90 -17.44
CA THR A 590 -0.19 2.00 -17.55
C THR A 590 0.33 2.81 -16.38
N TYR A 591 1.42 2.35 -15.76
CA TYR A 591 2.10 3.10 -14.74
C TYR A 591 2.70 4.36 -15.36
N HIS A 592 2.32 5.51 -14.81
CA HIS A 592 2.86 6.80 -15.20
C HIS A 592 3.80 7.29 -14.11
N ASN A 593 5.11 7.35 -14.39
CA ASN A 593 5.99 8.20 -13.60
C ASN A 593 5.48 9.64 -13.77
N ALA A 594 5.23 10.34 -12.67
CA ALA A 594 5.12 11.79 -12.75
C ALA A 594 6.47 12.31 -13.25
N GLU A 595 6.51 12.81 -14.49
CA GLU A 595 7.66 13.51 -15.05
C GLU A 595 8.01 14.75 -14.24
#